data_6bcfffba17c6dabf4acc18a153838903
#
_entry.id   6bcfffba17c6dabf4acc18a153838903
#
_cell.length_a   1.000
_cell.length_b   1.000
_cell.length_c   1.000
_cell.angle_alpha   90.00
_cell.angle_beta   90.00
_cell.angle_gamma   90.00
#
_symmetry.space_group_name_H-M   'P 1'
#
loop_
_entity.id
_entity.type
_entity.pdbx_description
1 polymer ?
#
loop_
_entity_poly.entity_id
_entity_poly.type
_entity_poly.pdbx_seq_one_letter_code
_entity_poly.pdbx_strand_id
1 'polypeptide(L)'
;MQEMTHQHTRELDIYYNEHKKACINCGKKFQDGMTAHLGYLVDRIPAVLCDDCSHLLSETVVRYCWTKPEYEEVLPTAKLWRYMDLSKFISLIGKKKLYFASLESFEDIFEGAKGIAERKEKWDNFYLDFFKQAIQTAPGMNPKDLTDQYIEENALRLLSEMETGGKFERKNTFVSCWYCDQYESEAMWKLYSTNVKNALAIQTTYQQLYEALGKDPSIQIGKVQYVDFTKRFSAVNGAYWYKRKSFEYEQEVRAVVKMGKANSSGIEKDIDIEKLIAAIYISPYAPKWFEDVVYDVVKKYGLNKPIFHSEMAATPFY
;
A
#
# COMPACT_ATOMS: atom_id res chain seq x y z
N MET A 1 -5.36 -17.33 17.28
CA MET A 1 -5.36 -15.86 17.44
C MET A 1 -4.42 -15.32 16.38
N GLN A 2 -4.91 -14.54 15.48
CA GLN A 2 -4.07 -13.90 14.47
C GLN A 2 -3.57 -12.59 15.04
N GLU A 3 -2.28 -12.31 14.90
CA GLU A 3 -1.69 -11.05 15.34
C GLU A 3 -2.31 -9.89 14.56
N MET A 4 -2.71 -8.85 15.28
CA MET A 4 -3.18 -7.61 14.68
C MET A 4 -1.99 -6.88 14.06
N THR A 5 -2.16 -6.40 12.83
CA THR A 5 -1.13 -5.56 12.22
C THR A 5 -1.12 -4.17 12.86
N HIS A 6 -0.01 -3.45 12.72
CA HIS A 6 0.12 -2.10 13.23
C HIS A 6 -0.93 -1.12 12.65
N GLN A 7 -1.33 -1.30 11.40
CA GLN A 7 -2.40 -0.53 10.76
C GLN A 7 -3.75 -0.78 11.44
N HIS A 8 -4.06 -2.03 11.71
CA HIS A 8 -5.29 -2.41 12.41
C HIS A 8 -5.31 -1.91 13.85
N THR A 9 -4.19 -1.99 14.56
CA THR A 9 -4.07 -1.42 15.91
C THR A 9 -4.35 0.08 15.92
N ARG A 10 -3.92 0.80 14.87
CA ARG A 10 -4.19 2.24 14.73
C ARG A 10 -5.63 2.57 14.40
N GLU A 11 -6.25 1.83 13.49
CA GLU A 11 -7.69 1.98 13.20
C GLU A 11 -8.52 1.80 14.47
N LEU A 12 -8.11 0.85 15.30
CA LEU A 12 -8.72 0.61 16.60
C LEU A 12 -8.46 1.72 17.61
N ASP A 13 -7.25 2.22 17.69
CA ASP A 13 -6.91 3.35 18.57
C ASP A 13 -7.74 4.58 18.23
N ILE A 14 -7.95 4.84 16.94
CA ILE A 14 -8.81 5.93 16.48
C ILE A 14 -10.25 5.67 16.91
N TYR A 15 -10.79 4.51 16.56
CA TYR A 15 -12.14 4.12 16.95
C TYR A 15 -12.32 4.15 18.47
N TYR A 16 -11.35 3.63 19.21
CA TYR A 16 -11.34 3.60 20.67
C TYR A 16 -11.37 5.01 21.28
N ASN A 17 -10.64 5.94 20.68
CA ASN A 17 -10.62 7.34 21.15
C ASN A 17 -11.91 8.07 20.78
N GLU A 18 -12.46 7.85 19.61
CA GLU A 18 -13.69 8.48 19.14
C GLU A 18 -14.95 7.96 19.85
N HIS A 19 -14.99 6.67 20.17
CA HIS A 19 -16.16 6.01 20.78
C HIS A 19 -16.01 5.72 22.29
N LYS A 20 -15.15 6.45 22.98
CA LYS A 20 -14.98 6.41 24.44
C LYS A 20 -14.65 5.01 24.98
N LYS A 21 -13.90 4.22 24.24
CA LYS A 21 -13.45 2.89 24.65
C LYS A 21 -14.60 1.97 25.14
N ALA A 22 -15.67 1.90 24.38
CA ALA A 22 -16.86 1.17 24.73
C ALA A 22 -17.32 0.23 23.60
N CYS A 23 -18.04 -0.82 23.96
CA CYS A 23 -18.72 -1.69 23.02
C CYS A 23 -19.75 -0.90 22.19
N ILE A 24 -19.65 -0.98 20.86
CA ILE A 24 -20.55 -0.24 19.95
C ILE A 24 -22.03 -0.64 20.12
N ASN A 25 -22.31 -1.87 20.54
CA ASN A 25 -23.66 -2.38 20.65
C ASN A 25 -24.31 -2.04 22.00
N CYS A 26 -23.64 -2.35 23.12
CA CYS A 26 -24.25 -2.21 24.45
C CYS A 26 -23.68 -1.04 25.27
N GLY A 27 -22.67 -0.33 24.75
CA GLY A 27 -22.05 0.80 25.46
C GLY A 27 -21.18 0.41 26.66
N LYS A 28 -20.97 -0.90 26.92
CA LYS A 28 -20.12 -1.37 28.03
C LYS A 28 -18.69 -0.87 27.81
N LYS A 29 -18.16 -0.11 28.78
CA LYS A 29 -16.79 0.39 28.73
C LYS A 29 -15.80 -0.75 28.93
N PHE A 30 -14.74 -0.75 28.13
CA PHE A 30 -13.65 -1.71 28.30
C PHE A 30 -12.73 -1.26 29.45
N GLN A 31 -12.25 -2.23 30.21
CA GLN A 31 -11.30 -2.08 31.29
C GLN A 31 -10.05 -2.90 30.98
N ASP A 32 -8.94 -2.59 31.60
CA ASP A 32 -7.71 -3.36 31.44
C ASP A 32 -7.95 -4.85 31.76
N GLY A 33 -7.47 -5.71 30.88
CA GLY A 33 -7.65 -7.16 30.99
C GLY A 33 -8.96 -7.71 30.39
N MET A 34 -9.88 -6.88 29.89
CA MET A 34 -11.06 -7.34 29.16
C MET A 34 -10.74 -7.67 27.71
N THR A 35 -11.35 -8.76 27.21
CA THR A 35 -11.28 -9.12 25.80
C THR A 35 -12.21 -8.21 24.98
N ALA A 36 -11.65 -7.56 23.96
CA ALA A 36 -12.41 -6.85 22.95
C ALA A 36 -12.36 -7.61 21.62
N HIS A 37 -13.53 -7.79 21.01
CA HIS A 37 -13.67 -8.42 19.71
C HIS A 37 -13.79 -7.35 18.65
N LEU A 38 -12.95 -7.45 17.64
CA LEU A 38 -12.85 -6.48 16.58
C LEU A 38 -13.45 -7.04 15.31
N GLY A 39 -14.18 -6.19 14.63
CA GLY A 39 -14.80 -6.52 13.36
C GLY A 39 -15.22 -5.26 12.62
N TYR A 40 -15.96 -5.45 11.54
CA TYR A 40 -16.53 -4.36 10.78
C TYR A 40 -18.02 -4.64 10.56
N LEU A 41 -18.83 -3.63 10.63
CA LEU A 41 -20.18 -3.67 10.14
C LEU A 41 -20.17 -3.84 8.61
N VAL A 42 -21.31 -4.23 8.04
CA VAL A 42 -21.47 -4.47 6.59
C VAL A 42 -20.93 -3.30 5.73
N ASP A 43 -21.03 -2.07 6.25
CA ASP A 43 -20.54 -0.84 5.59
C ASP A 43 -19.05 -0.52 5.86
N ARG A 44 -18.27 -1.50 6.32
CA ARG A 44 -16.86 -1.36 6.70
C ARG A 44 -16.61 -0.37 7.86
N ILE A 45 -17.59 -0.09 8.66
CA ILE A 45 -17.43 0.73 9.87
C ILE A 45 -16.75 -0.15 10.92
N PRO A 46 -15.56 0.23 11.46
CA PRO A 46 -14.91 -0.52 12.52
C PRO A 46 -15.85 -0.71 13.71
N ALA A 47 -15.95 -1.94 14.21
CA ALA A 47 -16.79 -2.27 15.34
C ALA A 47 -15.97 -2.98 16.43
N VAL A 48 -15.99 -2.44 17.62
CA VAL A 48 -15.42 -3.08 18.82
C VAL A 48 -16.55 -3.60 19.68
N LEU A 49 -16.55 -4.89 19.96
CA LEU A 49 -17.60 -5.56 20.70
C LEU A 49 -17.04 -6.21 21.97
N CYS A 50 -17.80 -6.16 23.04
CA CYS A 50 -17.52 -7.01 24.20
C CYS A 50 -17.86 -8.47 23.88
N ASP A 51 -17.40 -9.39 24.72
CA ASP A 51 -17.56 -10.82 24.52
C ASP A 51 -19.02 -11.22 24.31
N ASP A 52 -19.91 -10.75 25.15
CA ASP A 52 -21.36 -11.01 25.05
C ASP A 52 -21.96 -10.56 23.70
N CYS A 53 -21.60 -9.34 23.27
CA CYS A 53 -22.13 -8.77 22.02
C CYS A 53 -21.50 -9.41 20.79
N SER A 54 -20.27 -9.90 20.87
CA SER A 54 -19.61 -10.59 19.76
C SER A 54 -20.32 -11.89 19.38
N HIS A 55 -20.90 -12.57 20.37
CA HIS A 55 -21.71 -13.76 20.13
C HIS A 55 -23.08 -13.45 19.56
N LEU A 56 -23.73 -12.38 20.04
CA LEU A 56 -25.07 -11.97 19.59
C LEU A 56 -25.07 -11.41 18.17
N LEU A 57 -23.99 -10.72 17.76
CA LEU A 57 -23.89 -10.04 16.47
C LEU A 57 -23.05 -10.82 15.46
N SER A 58 -22.78 -12.10 15.70
CA SER A 58 -21.89 -12.91 14.85
C SER A 58 -22.33 -13.02 13.39
N GLU A 59 -23.61 -12.83 13.10
CA GLU A 59 -24.16 -12.86 11.74
C GLU A 59 -24.13 -11.49 11.04
N THR A 60 -24.11 -10.40 11.81
CA THR A 60 -24.13 -9.02 11.29
C THR A 60 -22.75 -8.36 11.28
N VAL A 61 -21.82 -8.87 12.06
CA VAL A 61 -20.44 -8.39 12.10
C VAL A 61 -19.58 -9.36 11.33
N VAL A 62 -19.04 -8.93 10.21
CA VAL A 62 -18.01 -9.67 9.49
C VAL A 62 -16.79 -9.74 10.40
N ARG A 63 -16.56 -10.91 11.00
CA ARG A 63 -15.33 -11.15 11.75
C ARG A 63 -14.17 -11.07 10.76
N TYR A 64 -13.40 -10.04 10.87
CA TYR A 64 -12.13 -10.00 10.18
C TYR A 64 -11.25 -11.11 10.76
N CYS A 65 -11.05 -12.15 9.97
CA CYS A 65 -9.88 -12.98 10.15
C CYS A 65 -8.69 -12.09 9.75
N TRP A 66 -7.97 -11.59 10.74
CA TRP A 66 -6.74 -10.84 10.55
C TRP A 66 -5.72 -11.80 9.92
N THR A 67 -5.69 -11.85 8.62
CA THR A 67 -4.57 -12.48 7.94
C THR A 67 -3.39 -11.54 8.05
N LYS A 68 -2.22 -12.09 8.36
CA LYS A 68 -0.97 -11.33 8.26
C LYS A 68 -1.00 -10.58 6.93
N PRO A 69 -0.77 -9.25 6.91
CA PRO A 69 -0.81 -8.52 5.65
C PRO A 69 0.20 -9.13 4.69
N GLU A 70 -0.15 -9.11 3.41
CA GLU A 70 0.72 -9.61 2.35
C GLU A 70 1.97 -8.75 2.14
N TYR A 71 2.09 -7.68 2.93
CA TYR A 71 3.20 -6.72 2.91
C TYR A 71 3.90 -6.64 4.26
N GLU A 72 5.14 -6.20 4.25
CA GLU A 72 5.89 -5.91 5.46
C GLU A 72 5.48 -4.55 6.03
N GLU A 73 5.23 -4.53 7.34
CA GLU A 73 4.83 -3.31 8.04
C GLU A 73 5.97 -2.29 8.12
N VAL A 74 5.59 -1.03 8.17
CA VAL A 74 6.50 0.11 8.26
C VAL A 74 6.43 0.71 9.65
N LEU A 75 7.58 0.95 10.29
CA LEU A 75 7.60 1.63 11.58
C LEU A 75 7.02 3.05 11.46
N PRO A 76 6.23 3.52 12.44
CA PRO A 76 5.64 4.86 12.43
C PRO A 76 6.62 5.98 12.18
N THR A 77 7.82 5.84 12.71
CA THR A 77 8.90 6.83 12.63
C THR A 77 9.82 6.64 11.43
N ALA A 78 9.57 5.62 10.59
CA ALA A 78 10.38 5.39 9.41
C ALA A 78 10.32 6.61 8.48
N LYS A 79 11.48 7.11 8.07
CA LYS A 79 11.59 8.22 7.14
C LYS A 79 11.26 7.75 5.74
N LEU A 80 10.44 8.52 5.06
CA LEU A 80 10.03 8.31 3.69
C LEU A 80 10.40 9.53 2.86
N TRP A 81 10.95 9.29 1.68
CA TRP A 81 11.39 10.31 0.76
C TRP A 81 10.67 10.18 -0.58
N ARG A 82 10.33 11.32 -1.17
CA ARG A 82 9.80 11.34 -2.53
C ARG A 82 10.53 12.37 -3.35
N TYR A 83 11.33 11.88 -4.29
CA TYR A 83 12.11 12.66 -5.21
C TYR A 83 11.26 13.06 -6.41
N MET A 84 11.37 14.30 -6.87
CA MET A 84 10.55 14.79 -7.98
C MET A 84 11.10 16.06 -8.61
N ASP A 85 10.64 16.35 -9.83
CA ASP A 85 10.85 17.65 -10.47
C ASP A 85 9.99 18.72 -9.81
N LEU A 86 10.41 20.00 -9.91
CA LEU A 86 9.69 21.15 -9.38
C LEU A 86 8.24 21.22 -9.89
N SER A 87 7.98 20.83 -11.13
CA SER A 87 6.61 20.83 -11.70
C SER A 87 5.66 19.90 -10.97
N LYS A 88 6.14 18.68 -10.59
CA LYS A 88 5.37 17.72 -9.79
C LYS A 88 5.15 18.24 -8.38
N PHE A 89 6.15 18.89 -7.80
CA PHE A 89 6.03 19.52 -6.49
C PHE A 89 4.98 20.64 -6.48
N ILE A 90 5.03 21.54 -7.46
CA ILE A 90 4.03 22.60 -7.61
C ILE A 90 2.61 22.03 -7.77
N SER A 91 2.46 20.96 -8.57
CA SER A 91 1.17 20.27 -8.71
C SER A 91 0.68 19.71 -7.38
N LEU A 92 1.57 19.06 -6.60
CA LEU A 92 1.26 18.49 -5.29
C LEU A 92 0.77 19.55 -4.30
N ILE A 93 1.53 20.63 -4.11
CA ILE A 93 1.19 21.67 -3.14
C ILE A 93 0.04 22.57 -3.60
N GLY A 94 -0.07 22.83 -4.91
CA GLY A 94 -1.12 23.65 -5.48
C GLY A 94 -2.49 22.98 -5.48
N LYS A 95 -2.54 21.70 -5.83
CA LYS A 95 -3.79 20.92 -5.81
C LYS A 95 -4.12 20.34 -4.43
N LYS A 96 -3.15 20.22 -3.55
CA LYS A 96 -3.23 19.46 -2.28
C LYS A 96 -3.71 18.02 -2.51
N LYS A 97 -3.18 17.37 -3.55
CA LYS A 97 -3.53 16.01 -3.97
C LYS A 97 -2.29 15.18 -4.21
N LEU A 98 -2.30 13.96 -3.68
CA LEU A 98 -1.26 12.98 -3.91
C LEU A 98 -1.67 12.10 -5.10
N TYR A 99 -0.77 11.99 -6.08
CA TYR A 99 -0.98 11.16 -7.25
C TYR A 99 -0.59 9.71 -6.99
N PHE A 100 -1.46 8.79 -7.40
CA PHE A 100 -1.28 7.35 -7.38
C PHE A 100 -1.32 6.85 -8.82
N ALA A 101 -0.25 6.25 -9.28
CA ALA A 101 -0.13 5.67 -10.62
C ALA A 101 -0.75 4.28 -10.68
N SER A 102 -1.44 3.94 -11.78
CA SER A 102 -1.84 2.55 -12.04
C SER A 102 -0.61 1.68 -12.24
N LEU A 103 -0.60 0.45 -11.70
CA LEU A 103 0.49 -0.50 -11.95
C LEU A 103 0.70 -0.81 -13.44
N GLU A 104 -0.35 -0.72 -14.24
CA GLU A 104 -0.27 -0.90 -15.69
C GLU A 104 0.57 0.18 -16.38
N SER A 105 0.70 1.38 -15.76
CA SER A 105 1.45 2.51 -16.31
C SER A 105 2.94 2.49 -16.00
N PHE A 106 3.43 1.52 -15.21
CA PHE A 106 4.83 1.40 -14.88
C PHE A 106 5.63 0.80 -16.05
N GLU A 107 6.87 1.27 -16.23
CA GLU A 107 7.78 0.74 -17.25
C GLU A 107 8.17 -0.71 -17.01
N ASP A 108 8.34 -1.10 -15.72
CA ASP A 108 8.59 -2.49 -15.37
C ASP A 108 7.32 -3.33 -15.57
N ILE A 109 7.34 -4.18 -16.59
CA ILE A 109 6.24 -5.10 -16.92
C ILE A 109 5.94 -6.12 -15.81
N PHE A 110 6.86 -6.29 -14.85
CA PHE A 110 6.69 -7.18 -13.70
C PHE A 110 5.90 -6.57 -12.53
N GLU A 111 5.53 -5.30 -12.62
CA GLU A 111 4.67 -4.69 -11.61
C GLU A 111 3.29 -5.39 -11.56
N GLY A 112 3.02 -6.07 -10.43
CA GLY A 112 1.83 -6.89 -10.26
C GLY A 112 1.88 -8.27 -10.95
N ALA A 113 3.04 -8.70 -11.46
CA ALA A 113 3.21 -10.02 -12.07
C ALA A 113 3.23 -11.14 -11.02
N LYS A 114 2.76 -12.33 -11.42
CA LYS A 114 2.76 -13.54 -10.58
C LYS A 114 4.09 -14.31 -10.65
N GLY A 115 4.80 -14.23 -11.77
CA GLY A 115 6.05 -14.95 -12.03
C GLY A 115 6.57 -14.71 -13.44
N ILE A 116 7.59 -15.48 -13.84
CA ILE A 116 8.11 -15.49 -15.21
C ILE A 116 7.39 -16.51 -16.08
N ALA A 117 7.36 -16.28 -17.39
CA ALA A 117 6.65 -17.12 -18.36
C ALA A 117 7.16 -18.57 -18.36
N GLU A 118 8.47 -18.77 -18.20
CA GLU A 118 9.12 -20.10 -18.19
C GLU A 118 8.65 -20.98 -17.01
N ARG A 119 8.03 -20.40 -16.01
CA ARG A 119 7.51 -21.13 -14.85
C ARG A 119 5.99 -21.20 -14.81
N LYS A 120 5.32 -20.71 -15.87
CA LYS A 120 3.87 -20.66 -15.91
C LYS A 120 3.24 -22.05 -15.81
N GLU A 121 3.77 -23.05 -16.50
CA GLU A 121 3.28 -24.42 -16.42
C GLU A 121 3.28 -24.98 -14.97
N LYS A 122 4.35 -24.69 -14.21
CA LYS A 122 4.41 -25.09 -12.81
C LYS A 122 3.34 -24.40 -11.94
N TRP A 123 3.06 -23.14 -12.24
CA TRP A 123 2.00 -22.38 -11.57
C TRP A 123 0.62 -22.97 -11.93
N ASP A 124 0.37 -23.19 -13.22
CA ASP A 124 -0.91 -23.70 -13.70
C ASP A 124 -1.22 -25.08 -13.12
N ASN A 125 -0.26 -26.00 -13.15
CA ASN A 125 -0.42 -27.35 -12.61
C ASN A 125 -0.72 -27.32 -11.09
N PHE A 126 -0.02 -26.48 -10.34
CA PHE A 126 -0.27 -26.32 -8.90
C PHE A 126 -1.70 -25.85 -8.61
N TYR A 127 -2.17 -24.83 -9.34
CA TYR A 127 -3.52 -24.30 -9.10
C TYR A 127 -4.62 -25.18 -9.70
N LEU A 128 -4.38 -25.88 -10.80
CA LEU A 128 -5.31 -26.91 -11.28
C LEU A 128 -5.53 -28.01 -10.24
N ASP A 129 -4.47 -28.53 -9.66
CA ASP A 129 -4.56 -29.55 -8.63
C ASP A 129 -5.28 -29.00 -7.38
N PHE A 130 -4.94 -27.79 -6.97
CA PHE A 130 -5.61 -27.11 -5.85
C PHE A 130 -7.12 -26.95 -6.10
N PHE A 131 -7.51 -26.47 -7.29
CA PHE A 131 -8.93 -26.30 -7.61
C PHE A 131 -9.68 -27.63 -7.76
N LYS A 132 -9.06 -28.67 -8.32
CA LYS A 132 -9.64 -30.01 -8.36
C LYS A 132 -9.95 -30.51 -6.95
N GLN A 133 -9.00 -30.41 -6.03
CA GLN A 133 -9.20 -30.80 -4.64
C GLN A 133 -10.29 -29.94 -3.96
N ALA A 134 -10.28 -28.64 -4.16
CA ALA A 134 -11.29 -27.74 -3.59
C ALA A 134 -12.70 -28.06 -4.08
N ILE A 135 -12.87 -28.40 -5.38
CA ILE A 135 -14.17 -28.79 -5.96
C ILE A 135 -14.63 -30.12 -5.36
N GLN A 136 -13.74 -31.10 -5.25
CA GLN A 136 -14.06 -32.44 -4.69
C GLN A 136 -14.47 -32.37 -3.21
N THR A 137 -13.93 -31.43 -2.45
CA THR A 137 -14.19 -31.28 -1.01
C THR A 137 -15.19 -30.18 -0.66
N ALA A 138 -15.80 -29.55 -1.68
CA ALA A 138 -16.74 -28.45 -1.47
C ALA A 138 -17.97 -28.90 -0.66
N PRO A 139 -18.33 -28.20 0.43
CA PRO A 139 -19.54 -28.55 1.22
C PRO A 139 -20.81 -28.43 0.38
N GLY A 140 -21.71 -29.41 0.53
CA GLY A 140 -23.03 -29.39 -0.14
C GLY A 140 -23.06 -29.88 -1.59
N MET A 141 -21.94 -30.31 -2.15
CA MET A 141 -21.90 -30.95 -3.46
C MET A 141 -22.37 -32.39 -3.38
N ASN A 142 -23.24 -32.81 -4.31
CA ASN A 142 -23.67 -34.19 -4.41
C ASN A 142 -22.54 -35.00 -5.09
N PRO A 143 -22.04 -36.09 -4.48
CA PRO A 143 -20.96 -36.91 -5.08
C PRO A 143 -21.28 -37.45 -6.49
N LYS A 144 -22.58 -37.62 -6.82
CA LYS A 144 -23.00 -38.08 -8.15
C LYS A 144 -22.79 -37.05 -9.26
N ASP A 145 -22.72 -35.77 -8.90
CA ASP A 145 -22.52 -34.67 -9.84
C ASP A 145 -21.02 -34.37 -10.05
N LEU A 146 -20.13 -34.92 -9.21
CA LEU A 146 -18.69 -34.77 -9.26
C LEU A 146 -18.03 -35.76 -10.23
N THR A 147 -18.38 -35.66 -11.53
CA THR A 147 -17.68 -36.42 -12.55
C THR A 147 -16.28 -35.86 -12.82
N ASP A 148 -15.35 -36.68 -13.28
CA ASP A 148 -13.99 -36.23 -13.64
C ASP A 148 -14.03 -35.09 -14.65
N GLN A 149 -14.93 -35.14 -15.63
CA GLN A 149 -15.14 -34.07 -16.61
C GLN A 149 -15.59 -32.77 -15.94
N TYR A 150 -16.58 -32.84 -15.03
CA TYR A 150 -17.06 -31.65 -14.30
C TYR A 150 -15.94 -31.00 -13.48
N ILE A 151 -15.13 -31.82 -12.78
CA ILE A 151 -14.01 -31.34 -11.96
C ILE A 151 -12.97 -30.66 -12.83
N GLU A 152 -12.57 -31.28 -13.96
CA GLU A 152 -11.58 -30.71 -14.88
C GLU A 152 -12.04 -29.38 -15.49
N GLU A 153 -13.25 -29.34 -16.05
CA GLU A 153 -13.80 -28.14 -16.67
C GLU A 153 -13.90 -26.97 -15.69
N ASN A 154 -14.37 -27.23 -14.45
CA ASN A 154 -14.48 -26.18 -13.45
C ASN A 154 -13.11 -25.74 -12.90
N ALA A 155 -12.14 -26.65 -12.75
CA ALA A 155 -10.79 -26.27 -12.35
C ALA A 155 -10.11 -25.38 -13.41
N LEU A 156 -10.24 -25.70 -14.69
CA LEU A 156 -9.74 -24.87 -15.79
C LEU A 156 -10.43 -23.50 -15.83
N ARG A 157 -11.74 -23.45 -15.60
CA ARG A 157 -12.48 -22.18 -15.51
C ARG A 157 -11.96 -21.32 -14.37
N LEU A 158 -11.77 -21.89 -13.17
CA LEU A 158 -11.25 -21.16 -12.01
C LEU A 158 -9.83 -20.65 -12.23
N LEU A 159 -8.97 -21.43 -12.90
CA LEU A 159 -7.62 -20.99 -13.28
C LEU A 159 -7.68 -19.77 -14.21
N SER A 160 -8.54 -19.83 -15.25
CA SER A 160 -8.75 -18.72 -16.20
C SER A 160 -9.31 -17.47 -15.51
N GLU A 161 -10.24 -17.63 -14.57
CA GLU A 161 -10.78 -16.53 -13.77
C GLU A 161 -9.71 -15.89 -12.87
N MET A 162 -8.84 -16.69 -12.27
CA MET A 162 -7.70 -16.20 -11.46
C MET A 162 -6.71 -15.39 -12.31
N GLU A 163 -6.40 -15.83 -13.53
CA GLU A 163 -5.54 -15.08 -14.46
C GLU A 163 -6.18 -13.76 -14.91
N THR A 164 -7.46 -13.80 -15.23
CA THR A 164 -8.23 -12.60 -15.61
C THR A 164 -8.30 -11.61 -14.44
N GLY A 165 -8.53 -12.13 -13.21
CA GLY A 165 -8.51 -11.37 -11.98
C GLY A 165 -7.15 -10.68 -11.73
N GLY A 166 -6.04 -11.36 -12.02
CA GLY A 166 -4.69 -10.78 -11.90
C GLY A 166 -4.45 -9.60 -12.86
N LYS A 167 -4.91 -9.70 -14.11
CA LYS A 167 -4.86 -8.61 -15.09
C LYS A 167 -5.74 -7.43 -14.66
N PHE A 168 -6.94 -7.74 -14.16
CA PHE A 168 -7.85 -6.74 -13.62
C PHE A 168 -7.27 -6.03 -12.40
N GLU A 169 -6.67 -6.77 -11.47
CA GLU A 169 -6.00 -6.21 -10.28
C GLU A 169 -4.88 -5.24 -10.69
N ARG A 170 -4.00 -5.63 -11.63
CA ARG A 170 -2.93 -4.77 -12.13
C ARG A 170 -3.44 -3.43 -12.69
N LYS A 171 -4.52 -3.46 -13.44
CA LYS A 171 -5.13 -2.26 -14.04
C LYS A 171 -5.80 -1.36 -12.99
N ASN A 172 -6.42 -1.95 -11.96
CA ASN A 172 -7.27 -1.26 -11.00
C ASN A 172 -6.61 -1.06 -9.62
N THR A 173 -5.31 -1.33 -9.51
CA THR A 173 -4.49 -1.01 -8.33
C THR A 173 -3.62 0.20 -8.61
N PHE A 174 -3.72 1.19 -7.74
CA PHE A 174 -3.02 2.47 -7.85
C PHE A 174 -2.06 2.63 -6.69
N VAL A 175 -0.85 3.08 -6.96
CA VAL A 175 0.20 3.16 -5.95
C VAL A 175 0.90 4.53 -5.96
N SER A 176 1.28 4.97 -4.78
CA SER A 176 2.18 6.10 -4.55
C SER A 176 3.44 5.56 -3.87
N CYS A 177 4.57 5.66 -4.56
CA CYS A 177 5.85 5.06 -4.18
C CYS A 177 6.73 6.05 -3.41
N TRP A 178 7.43 5.54 -2.38
CA TRP A 178 8.27 6.30 -1.47
C TRP A 178 9.55 5.51 -1.21
N TYR A 179 10.69 6.18 -1.20
CA TYR A 179 11.95 5.60 -0.76
C TYR A 179 12.01 5.61 0.77
N CYS A 180 12.33 4.47 1.38
CA CYS A 180 12.35 4.31 2.83
C CYS A 180 13.78 4.09 3.34
N ASP A 181 14.42 5.16 3.81
CA ASP A 181 15.74 5.10 4.44
C ASP A 181 15.93 6.29 5.38
N GLN A 182 16.90 6.18 6.31
CA GLN A 182 17.29 7.29 7.18
C GLN A 182 17.98 8.42 6.41
N TYR A 183 18.66 8.08 5.31
CA TYR A 183 19.48 8.97 4.50
C TYR A 183 18.90 9.18 3.11
N GLU A 184 19.32 10.27 2.48
CA GLU A 184 19.09 10.52 1.06
C GLU A 184 19.81 9.48 0.19
N SER A 185 19.33 9.29 -1.04
CA SER A 185 19.94 8.39 -2.01
C SER A 185 20.31 9.13 -3.29
N GLU A 186 21.59 9.07 -3.67
CA GLU A 186 22.06 9.59 -4.95
C GLU A 186 21.37 8.92 -6.14
N ALA A 187 21.15 7.61 -6.05
CA ALA A 187 20.45 6.87 -7.09
C ALA A 187 19.01 7.40 -7.27
N MET A 188 18.30 7.67 -6.16
CA MET A 188 16.94 8.21 -6.22
C MET A 188 16.89 9.63 -6.80
N TRP A 189 17.87 10.48 -6.48
CA TRP A 189 17.99 11.80 -7.10
C TRP A 189 18.09 11.69 -8.63
N LYS A 190 18.89 10.75 -9.14
CA LYS A 190 19.09 10.57 -10.58
C LYS A 190 17.96 9.87 -11.30
N LEU A 191 17.28 8.92 -10.65
CA LEU A 191 16.23 8.09 -11.25
C LEU A 191 14.88 8.80 -11.32
N TYR A 192 14.53 9.56 -10.27
CA TYR A 192 13.18 10.11 -10.12
C TYR A 192 13.06 11.59 -10.49
N SER A 193 14.08 12.16 -11.11
CA SER A 193 14.07 13.49 -11.69
C SER A 193 14.46 13.48 -13.16
N THR A 194 13.70 14.15 -14.00
CA THR A 194 14.05 14.34 -15.42
C THR A 194 15.30 15.19 -15.58
N ASN A 195 15.46 16.18 -14.68
CA ASN A 195 16.63 17.01 -14.58
C ASN A 195 17.03 17.18 -13.11
N VAL A 196 18.05 16.46 -12.71
CA VAL A 196 18.53 16.45 -11.33
C VAL A 196 18.92 17.85 -10.80
N LYS A 197 19.28 18.79 -11.69
CA LYS A 197 19.59 20.19 -11.32
C LYS A 197 18.36 20.99 -10.91
N ASN A 198 17.17 20.54 -11.31
CA ASN A 198 15.89 21.20 -11.01
C ASN A 198 14.98 20.28 -10.18
N ALA A 199 15.58 19.43 -9.39
CA ALA A 199 14.89 18.44 -8.58
C ALA A 199 14.86 18.85 -7.10
N LEU A 200 13.87 18.34 -6.41
CA LEU A 200 13.73 18.42 -4.98
C LEU A 200 13.18 17.09 -4.43
N ALA A 201 13.32 16.89 -3.14
CA ALA A 201 12.68 15.77 -2.45
C ALA A 201 11.87 16.29 -1.26
N ILE A 202 10.72 15.69 -1.02
CA ILE A 202 10.01 15.86 0.25
C ILE A 202 10.34 14.70 1.17
N GLN A 203 10.56 15.03 2.44
CA GLN A 203 10.70 14.06 3.51
C GLN A 203 9.43 14.03 4.33
N THR A 204 9.02 12.84 4.71
CA THR A 204 7.90 12.59 5.63
C THR A 204 8.23 11.39 6.53
N THR A 205 7.30 10.97 7.37
CA THR A 205 7.35 9.68 8.04
C THR A 205 6.14 8.84 7.64
N TYR A 206 6.19 7.52 7.90
CA TYR A 206 5.02 6.67 7.70
C TYR A 206 3.80 7.25 8.43
N GLN A 207 3.96 7.67 9.69
CA GLN A 207 2.89 8.28 10.50
C GLN A 207 2.28 9.51 9.82
N GLN A 208 3.14 10.43 9.37
CA GLN A 208 2.69 11.66 8.71
C GLN A 208 1.98 11.38 7.38
N LEU A 209 2.49 10.44 6.58
CA LEU A 209 1.84 10.01 5.33
C LEU A 209 0.44 9.43 5.60
N TYR A 210 0.33 8.54 6.60
CA TYR A 210 -0.95 7.95 7.00
C TYR A 210 -1.95 9.00 7.48
N GLU A 211 -1.50 9.96 8.31
CA GLU A 211 -2.32 11.06 8.80
C GLU A 211 -2.71 12.05 7.70
N ALA A 212 -1.78 12.35 6.79
CA ALA A 212 -2.03 13.24 5.65
C ALA A 212 -3.09 12.69 4.69
N LEU A 213 -3.16 11.36 4.57
CA LEU A 213 -4.19 10.64 3.80
C LEU A 213 -5.51 10.47 4.57
N GLY A 214 -5.69 11.20 5.69
CA GLY A 214 -6.93 11.17 6.47
C GLY A 214 -7.16 9.87 7.21
N LYS A 215 -6.11 9.03 7.38
CA LYS A 215 -6.22 7.69 7.98
C LYS A 215 -7.25 6.80 7.28
N ASP A 216 -7.39 6.98 5.97
CA ASP A 216 -8.36 6.26 5.13
C ASP A 216 -8.06 4.74 5.16
N PRO A 217 -8.95 3.91 5.70
CA PRO A 217 -8.73 2.46 5.80
C PRO A 217 -8.69 1.76 4.43
N SER A 218 -9.15 2.41 3.37
CA SER A 218 -9.07 1.90 2.01
C SER A 218 -7.66 2.03 1.41
N ILE A 219 -6.75 2.76 2.07
CA ILE A 219 -5.38 2.97 1.64
C ILE A 219 -4.44 2.13 2.50
N GLN A 220 -3.86 1.10 1.91
CA GLN A 220 -2.85 0.26 2.56
C GLN A 220 -1.47 0.88 2.36
N ILE A 221 -0.64 0.90 3.41
CA ILE A 221 0.74 1.42 3.32
C ILE A 221 1.70 0.35 3.86
N GLY A 222 2.62 -0.11 3.03
CA GLY A 222 3.56 -1.17 3.39
C GLY A 222 4.81 -1.18 2.53
N LYS A 223 5.79 -2.00 2.94
CA LYS A 223 7.03 -2.20 2.17
C LYS A 223 6.83 -3.19 1.03
N VAL A 224 7.51 -2.94 -0.06
CA VAL A 224 7.63 -3.86 -1.18
C VAL A 224 8.59 -4.99 -0.81
N GLN A 225 8.23 -6.22 -1.19
CA GLN A 225 9.06 -7.40 -1.07
C GLN A 225 9.81 -7.64 -2.38
N TYR A 226 11.14 -7.72 -2.29
CA TYR A 226 11.99 -7.96 -3.47
C TYR A 226 12.23 -9.44 -3.66
N VAL A 227 11.85 -9.96 -4.82
CA VAL A 227 11.83 -11.40 -5.10
C VAL A 227 12.57 -11.74 -6.39
N ASP A 228 13.18 -12.92 -6.38
CA ASP A 228 13.71 -13.56 -7.57
C ASP A 228 12.62 -14.45 -8.18
N PHE A 229 11.96 -13.95 -9.23
CA PHE A 229 10.90 -14.69 -9.92
C PHE A 229 11.37 -15.95 -10.65
N THR A 230 12.68 -16.14 -10.80
CA THR A 230 13.22 -17.41 -11.29
C THR A 230 13.10 -18.52 -10.24
N LYS A 231 12.94 -18.16 -8.95
CA LYS A 231 12.90 -19.11 -7.81
C LYS A 231 11.53 -19.22 -7.17
N ARG A 232 10.76 -18.12 -7.14
CA ARG A 232 9.44 -18.11 -6.47
C ARG A 232 8.42 -17.28 -7.24
N PHE A 233 7.16 -17.52 -6.97
CA PHE A 233 6.04 -16.70 -7.43
C PHE A 233 5.74 -15.60 -6.40
N SER A 234 5.04 -14.55 -6.83
CA SER A 234 4.37 -13.63 -5.92
C SER A 234 3.09 -14.28 -5.36
N ALA A 235 2.40 -13.57 -4.47
CA ALA A 235 1.11 -14.02 -3.98
C ALA A 235 0.02 -13.95 -5.08
N VAL A 236 -1.02 -14.78 -4.97
CA VAL A 236 -2.20 -14.73 -5.86
C VAL A 236 -2.90 -13.40 -5.72
N ASN A 237 -3.12 -12.94 -4.47
CA ASN A 237 -3.62 -11.63 -4.16
C ASN A 237 -2.46 -10.77 -3.67
N GLY A 238 -2.46 -9.48 -4.01
CA GLY A 238 -1.40 -8.59 -3.52
C GLY A 238 -0.07 -8.67 -4.28
N ALA A 239 -0.07 -9.15 -5.53
CA ALA A 239 1.16 -9.18 -6.34
C ALA A 239 1.83 -7.80 -6.48
N TYR A 240 1.10 -6.73 -6.26
CA TYR A 240 1.59 -5.36 -6.23
C TYR A 240 2.50 -5.03 -5.02
N TRP A 241 2.63 -5.94 -4.07
CA TRP A 241 3.62 -5.85 -2.99
C TRP A 241 4.97 -6.48 -3.36
N TYR A 242 5.09 -7.03 -4.57
CA TYR A 242 6.30 -7.72 -5.00
C TYR A 242 6.95 -7.01 -6.19
N LYS A 243 8.27 -6.94 -6.15
CA LYS A 243 9.11 -6.37 -7.20
C LYS A 243 10.33 -7.25 -7.44
N ARG A 244 10.90 -7.19 -8.63
CA ARG A 244 12.12 -7.95 -8.95
C ARG A 244 13.28 -7.55 -8.01
N LYS A 245 14.07 -8.54 -7.60
CA LYS A 245 15.25 -8.36 -6.72
C LYS A 245 16.22 -7.28 -7.22
N SER A 246 16.34 -7.10 -8.54
CA SER A 246 17.18 -6.07 -9.15
C SER A 246 16.80 -4.63 -8.80
N PHE A 247 15.60 -4.39 -8.25
CA PHE A 247 15.12 -3.08 -7.80
C PHE A 247 15.22 -2.87 -6.28
N GLU A 248 15.87 -3.78 -5.56
CA GLU A 248 15.94 -3.73 -4.08
C GLU A 248 16.57 -2.44 -3.54
N TYR A 249 17.42 -1.78 -4.35
CA TYR A 249 18.01 -0.49 -4.01
C TYR A 249 16.98 0.65 -3.84
N GLU A 250 15.75 0.48 -4.35
CA GLU A 250 14.67 1.46 -4.18
C GLU A 250 14.08 1.47 -2.78
N GLN A 251 14.30 0.42 -1.97
CA GLN A 251 13.78 0.32 -0.59
C GLN A 251 12.35 0.86 -0.47
N GLU A 252 11.48 0.39 -1.38
CA GLU A 252 10.21 1.03 -1.67
C GLU A 252 9.15 0.75 -0.59
N VAL A 253 8.48 1.81 -0.15
CA VAL A 253 7.21 1.78 0.58
C VAL A 253 6.12 2.28 -0.35
N ARG A 254 5.01 1.56 -0.44
CA ARG A 254 3.84 1.93 -1.25
C ARG A 254 2.66 2.31 -0.39
N ALA A 255 1.99 3.41 -0.75
CA ALA A 255 0.59 3.61 -0.41
C ALA A 255 -0.24 3.06 -1.58
N VAL A 256 -1.20 2.18 -1.32
CA VAL A 256 -1.94 1.39 -2.31
C VAL A 256 -3.44 1.63 -2.18
N VAL A 257 -4.10 1.90 -3.29
CA VAL A 257 -5.56 2.03 -3.41
C VAL A 257 -6.05 1.03 -4.45
N LYS A 258 -7.04 0.22 -4.10
CA LYS A 258 -7.76 -0.65 -5.06
C LYS A 258 -9.09 -0.03 -5.45
N MET A 259 -9.42 -0.09 -6.72
CA MET A 259 -10.70 0.38 -7.23
C MET A 259 -11.43 -0.75 -7.96
N GLY A 260 -12.76 -0.74 -7.89
CA GLY A 260 -13.56 -1.76 -8.57
C GLY A 260 -13.50 -1.67 -10.10
N LYS A 261 -13.40 -0.45 -10.65
CA LYS A 261 -13.19 -0.21 -12.08
C LYS A 261 -12.62 1.20 -12.25
N ALA A 262 -11.47 1.29 -12.90
CA ALA A 262 -10.87 2.56 -13.28
C ALA A 262 -10.48 2.53 -14.76
N ASN A 263 -10.62 3.67 -15.43
CA ASN A 263 -10.23 3.86 -16.84
C ASN A 263 -9.19 4.99 -16.96
N SER A 264 -8.25 5.04 -16.00
CA SER A 264 -7.23 6.08 -15.97
C SER A 264 -5.86 5.47 -15.66
N SER A 265 -4.80 6.11 -16.13
CA SER A 265 -3.42 5.74 -15.80
C SER A 265 -3.01 6.12 -14.37
N GLY A 266 -3.87 6.83 -13.64
CA GLY A 266 -3.66 7.23 -12.26
C GLY A 266 -4.86 7.94 -11.67
N ILE A 267 -4.84 8.09 -10.35
CA ILE A 267 -5.85 8.80 -9.56
C ILE A 267 -5.19 9.81 -8.63
N GLU A 268 -5.94 10.81 -8.23
CA GLU A 268 -5.53 11.79 -7.23
C GLU A 268 -6.36 11.61 -5.95
N LYS A 269 -5.71 11.64 -4.79
CA LYS A 269 -6.33 11.62 -3.46
C LYS A 269 -6.07 12.93 -2.75
N ASP A 270 -7.09 13.52 -2.15
CA ASP A 270 -6.93 14.70 -1.31
C ASP A 270 -6.03 14.41 -0.12
N ILE A 271 -5.16 15.35 0.23
CA ILE A 271 -4.21 15.20 1.33
C ILE A 271 -4.10 16.49 2.15
N ASP A 272 -3.77 16.31 3.42
CA ASP A 272 -3.30 17.40 4.27
C ASP A 272 -1.80 17.62 4.01
N ILE A 273 -1.49 18.64 3.17
CA ILE A 273 -0.12 18.92 2.76
C ILE A 273 0.79 19.33 3.92
N GLU A 274 0.21 19.98 4.94
CA GLU A 274 0.95 20.38 6.13
C GLU A 274 1.36 19.17 6.99
N LYS A 275 0.55 18.13 7.03
CA LYS A 275 0.92 16.89 7.68
C LYS A 275 1.88 16.06 6.85
N LEU A 276 1.69 16.05 5.52
CA LEU A 276 2.49 15.23 4.63
C LEU A 276 3.97 15.63 4.66
N ILE A 277 4.26 16.92 4.52
CA ILE A 277 5.64 17.39 4.35
C ILE A 277 6.27 17.70 5.70
N ALA A 278 7.28 16.93 6.10
CA ALA A 278 8.11 17.24 7.25
C ALA A 278 9.20 18.27 6.90
N ALA A 279 9.87 18.05 5.75
CA ALA A 279 10.91 18.92 5.22
C ALA A 279 11.02 18.80 3.70
N ILE A 280 11.61 19.81 3.08
CA ILE A 280 11.92 19.86 1.65
C ILE A 280 13.43 19.87 1.49
N TYR A 281 13.95 19.05 0.61
CA TYR A 281 15.37 18.96 0.30
C TYR A 281 15.62 19.34 -1.16
N ILE A 282 16.58 20.22 -1.37
CA ILE A 282 17.01 20.65 -2.69
C ILE A 282 18.12 19.73 -3.18
N SER A 283 18.05 19.32 -4.45
CA SER A 283 19.03 18.41 -5.06
C SER A 283 20.48 18.89 -4.83
N PRO A 284 21.43 17.96 -4.57
CA PRO A 284 22.86 18.31 -4.42
C PRO A 284 23.47 18.91 -5.68
N TYR A 285 22.83 18.76 -6.82
CA TYR A 285 23.27 19.26 -8.12
C TYR A 285 22.61 20.58 -8.54
N ALA A 286 21.71 21.12 -7.69
CA ALA A 286 20.94 22.31 -7.99
C ALA A 286 21.83 23.57 -7.98
N PRO A 287 21.66 24.44 -8.98
CA PRO A 287 22.31 25.76 -8.96
C PRO A 287 21.64 26.67 -7.95
N LYS A 288 22.35 27.70 -7.48
CA LYS A 288 21.85 28.62 -6.46
C LYS A 288 20.52 29.29 -6.82
N TRP A 289 20.34 29.71 -8.07
CA TRP A 289 19.07 30.32 -8.51
C TRP A 289 17.86 29.38 -8.33
N PHE A 290 18.07 28.06 -8.43
CA PHE A 290 16.97 27.10 -8.25
C PHE A 290 16.50 27.05 -6.79
N GLU A 291 17.42 27.19 -5.85
CA GLU A 291 17.09 27.35 -4.44
C GLU A 291 16.17 28.53 -4.21
N ASP A 292 16.51 29.69 -4.76
CA ASP A 292 15.71 30.90 -4.65
C ASP A 292 14.29 30.68 -5.21
N VAL A 293 14.16 29.99 -6.34
CA VAL A 293 12.86 29.61 -6.91
C VAL A 293 12.06 28.71 -5.98
N VAL A 294 12.70 27.71 -5.35
CA VAL A 294 12.00 26.79 -4.41
C VAL A 294 11.48 27.59 -3.20
N TYR A 295 12.29 28.49 -2.63
CA TYR A 295 11.86 29.35 -1.52
C TYR A 295 10.65 30.22 -1.91
N ASP A 296 10.70 30.86 -3.09
CA ASP A 296 9.62 31.69 -3.58
C ASP A 296 8.32 30.90 -3.80
N VAL A 297 8.44 29.70 -4.37
CA VAL A 297 7.28 28.81 -4.60
C VAL A 297 6.68 28.39 -3.26
N VAL A 298 7.47 27.90 -2.32
CA VAL A 298 7.00 27.46 -0.99
C VAL A 298 6.30 28.60 -0.26
N LYS A 299 6.88 29.80 -0.28
CA LYS A 299 6.30 31.02 0.30
C LYS A 299 4.98 31.42 -0.38
N LYS A 300 4.93 31.39 -1.72
CA LYS A 300 3.75 31.75 -2.51
C LYS A 300 2.55 30.84 -2.23
N TYR A 301 2.79 29.56 -1.99
CA TYR A 301 1.74 28.61 -1.64
C TYR A 301 1.44 28.57 -0.13
N GLY A 302 2.09 29.41 0.67
CA GLY A 302 1.86 29.54 2.11
C GLY A 302 2.30 28.32 2.92
N LEU A 303 3.21 27.50 2.38
CA LEU A 303 3.70 26.31 3.07
C LEU A 303 4.83 26.70 4.03
N ASN A 304 4.64 26.42 5.32
CA ASN A 304 5.63 26.74 6.36
C ASN A 304 6.43 25.49 6.76
N LYS A 305 7.39 25.10 5.90
CA LYS A 305 8.22 23.90 6.10
C LYS A 305 9.70 24.23 5.96
N PRO A 306 10.58 23.58 6.71
CA PRO A 306 12.01 23.75 6.56
C PRO A 306 12.47 23.28 5.16
N ILE A 307 13.37 24.08 4.58
CA ILE A 307 14.01 23.78 3.30
C ILE A 307 15.49 23.58 3.59
N PHE A 308 16.04 22.46 3.18
CA PHE A 308 17.44 22.10 3.35
C PHE A 308 18.10 21.86 1.99
N HIS A 309 19.39 22.07 1.92
CA HIS A 309 20.21 21.48 0.89
C HIS A 309 20.46 20.02 1.20
N SER A 310 20.58 19.20 0.16
CA SER A 310 21.05 17.83 0.31
C SER A 310 22.40 17.79 1.03
N GLU A 311 22.54 16.92 2.02
CA GLU A 311 23.81 16.72 2.74
C GLU A 311 24.93 16.22 1.82
N MET A 312 24.56 15.65 0.68
CA MET A 312 25.51 15.19 -0.36
C MET A 312 26.23 16.35 -1.07
N ALA A 313 25.76 17.59 -0.92
CA ALA A 313 26.44 18.79 -1.41
C ALA A 313 27.51 19.32 -0.44
N ALA A 314 27.69 18.70 0.72
CA ALA A 314 28.66 19.12 1.72
C ALA A 314 30.10 19.04 1.19
N THR A 315 30.92 20.06 1.50
CA THR A 315 32.34 20.10 1.10
C THR A 315 33.16 19.28 2.09
N PRO A 316 33.99 18.32 1.60
CA PRO A 316 34.85 17.56 2.49
C PRO A 316 35.99 18.43 3.02
N PHE A 317 36.49 18.04 4.16
CA PHE A 317 37.68 18.60 4.79
C PHE A 317 38.79 17.52 4.83
N TYR A 318 40.07 17.87 4.48
CA TYR A 318 41.22 16.97 4.43
C TYR A 318 42.34 17.45 5.35
#